data_9b8672dbe66c6186e837337e0b7d0995
#
_entry.id   9b8672dbe66c6186e837337e0b7d0995
#
_cell.length_a   1.000
_cell.length_b   1.000
_cell.length_c   1.000
_cell.angle_alpha   90.00
_cell.angle_beta   90.00
_cell.angle_gamma   90.00
#
_symmetry.space_group_name_H-M   'P 1'
#
loop_
_entity.id
_entity.type
_entity.pdbx_description
1 polymer ?
#
loop_
_entity_poly.entity_id
_entity_poly.type
_entity_poly.pdbx_seq_one_letter_code
_entity_poly.pdbx_strand_id
1 'polypeptide(L)'
;MHLLVVSQYFWPEDFRVNDLVSGLENRGHKVTVLTGLPNYPSGLLDIDFIKNPSKYRKYNNVDIIRVPIILRGSNKIKLLLNYVSFALSASTIGVYKLRKLNFDLIFVFEPSPITVGLPAILLRKIKKVPVIFWALDLWPDTLNAIGIVKSKFILNLIGGLVSFIYNRCDLILGQSKSFLPHIQKYSNHSNIKYFPGWAESVFSDIKDENSLPHNKKSFDIIFTGNIGDAQDFPSVLNAIELLKADSNIHWTIVGNGRLLSWLENEIVIRNLIGSVTLAGRHPINKMPYFFNKAD
;
A
#
# COMPACT_ATOMS: atom_id res chain seq x y z
N MET A 1 -12.17 13.00 18.95
CA MET A 1 -13.01 12.07 18.19
C MET A 1 -12.45 10.65 18.35
N HIS A 2 -13.32 9.63 18.26
CA HIS A 2 -12.88 8.24 18.20
C HIS A 2 -13.04 7.74 16.76
N LEU A 3 -11.95 7.49 16.08
CA LEU A 3 -11.92 7.03 14.70
C LEU A 3 -11.72 5.51 14.62
N LEU A 4 -12.46 4.86 13.73
CA LEU A 4 -12.18 3.50 13.31
C LEU A 4 -11.45 3.54 11.97
N VAL A 5 -10.23 3.05 11.92
CA VAL A 5 -9.48 2.87 10.67
C VAL A 5 -9.64 1.41 10.22
N VAL A 6 -10.12 1.20 8.99
CA VAL A 6 -10.26 -0.12 8.39
C VAL A 6 -9.23 -0.27 7.28
N SER A 7 -8.33 -1.22 7.45
CA SER A 7 -7.28 -1.54 6.48
C SER A 7 -6.97 -3.04 6.54
N GLN A 8 -6.78 -3.68 5.39
CA GLN A 8 -6.39 -5.09 5.38
C GLN A 8 -4.99 -5.29 5.97
N TYR A 9 -4.07 -4.34 5.76
CA TYR A 9 -2.70 -4.36 6.20
C TYR A 9 -2.44 -3.24 7.20
N PHE A 10 -1.69 -3.54 8.24
CA PHE A 10 -1.30 -2.61 9.28
C PHE A 10 -0.06 -3.12 10.02
N TRP A 11 0.59 -2.27 10.80
CA TRP A 11 1.74 -2.65 11.61
C TRP A 11 1.64 -4.08 12.18
N PRO A 12 2.73 -4.91 12.13
CA PRO A 12 4.13 -4.56 11.85
C PRO A 12 4.49 -4.44 10.36
N GLU A 13 3.53 -4.54 9.47
CA GLU A 13 3.73 -4.33 8.04
C GLU A 13 3.90 -2.83 7.74
N ASP A 14 4.87 -2.50 6.87
CA ASP A 14 5.21 -1.12 6.53
C ASP A 14 4.23 -0.55 5.49
N PHE A 15 3.14 0.04 5.95
CA PHE A 15 2.18 0.75 5.13
C PHE A 15 1.97 2.17 5.62
N ARG A 16 1.71 3.10 4.73
CA ARG A 16 1.45 4.51 5.05
C ARG A 16 0.32 4.74 6.05
N VAL A 17 -0.59 3.79 6.18
CA VAL A 17 -1.63 3.84 7.21
C VAL A 17 -1.06 3.88 8.63
N ASN A 18 0.15 3.37 8.86
CA ASN A 18 0.81 3.41 10.16
C ASN A 18 1.12 4.87 10.54
N ASP A 19 1.68 5.63 9.59
CA ASP A 19 1.97 7.05 9.77
C ASP A 19 0.68 7.89 9.89
N LEU A 20 -0.34 7.60 9.06
CA LEU A 20 -1.67 8.23 9.18
C LEU A 20 -2.25 8.06 10.59
N VAL A 21 -2.21 6.85 11.12
CA VAL A 21 -2.75 6.51 12.43
C VAL A 21 -1.97 7.21 13.53
N SER A 22 -0.63 7.23 13.47
CA SER A 22 0.22 7.99 14.40
C SER A 22 -0.06 9.49 14.32
N GLY A 23 -0.21 10.02 13.13
CA GLY A 23 -0.53 11.44 12.92
C GLY A 23 -1.90 11.84 13.49
N LEU A 24 -2.89 10.96 13.44
CA LEU A 24 -4.21 11.18 14.05
C LEU A 24 -4.13 11.12 15.58
N GLU A 25 -3.40 10.14 16.13
CA GLU A 25 -3.16 10.01 17.57
C GLU A 25 -2.44 11.24 18.14
N ASN A 26 -1.37 11.68 17.49
CA ASN A 26 -0.61 12.87 17.88
C ASN A 26 -1.45 14.16 17.89
N ARG A 27 -2.54 14.20 17.14
CA ARG A 27 -3.53 15.29 17.14
C ARG A 27 -4.63 15.12 18.18
N GLY A 28 -4.48 14.16 19.10
CA GLY A 28 -5.41 13.94 20.21
C GLY A 28 -6.66 13.14 19.85
N HIS A 29 -6.67 12.46 18.70
CA HIS A 29 -7.77 11.57 18.36
C HIS A 29 -7.57 10.18 18.96
N LYS A 30 -8.63 9.58 19.49
CA LYS A 30 -8.63 8.16 19.81
C LYS A 30 -8.79 7.38 18.50
N VAL A 31 -7.92 6.40 18.29
CA VAL A 31 -7.96 5.57 17.07
C VAL A 31 -8.04 4.09 17.46
N THR A 32 -8.89 3.36 16.73
CA THR A 32 -8.93 1.89 16.75
C THR A 32 -8.73 1.42 15.30
N VAL A 33 -7.90 0.40 15.11
CA VAL A 33 -7.64 -0.17 13.77
C VAL A 33 -8.27 -1.55 13.67
N LEU A 34 -9.08 -1.78 12.63
CA LEU A 34 -9.57 -3.10 12.22
C LEU A 34 -8.72 -3.59 11.05
N THR A 35 -8.00 -4.70 11.24
CA THR A 35 -7.04 -5.23 10.26
C THR A 35 -6.95 -6.74 10.26
N GLY A 36 -6.28 -7.31 9.25
CA GLY A 36 -5.97 -8.73 9.17
C GLY A 36 -4.79 -9.17 10.03
N LEU A 37 -4.43 -10.46 9.91
CA LEU A 37 -3.16 -10.97 10.42
C LEU A 37 -2.01 -10.49 9.53
N PRO A 38 -0.83 -10.15 10.11
CA PRO A 38 0.31 -9.65 9.34
C PRO A 38 0.90 -10.80 8.49
N ASN A 39 0.90 -10.62 7.16
CA ASN A 39 1.37 -11.62 6.22
C ASN A 39 1.98 -11.05 4.92
N TYR A 40 2.11 -9.75 4.84
CA TYR A 40 2.67 -9.05 3.68
C TYR A 40 4.17 -8.77 3.89
N PRO A 41 5.03 -8.86 2.84
CA PRO A 41 4.70 -9.28 1.47
C PRO A 41 4.82 -10.80 1.23
N SER A 42 5.46 -11.54 2.15
CA SER A 42 5.90 -12.94 1.96
C SER A 42 4.76 -13.96 1.91
N GLY A 43 3.58 -13.60 2.41
CA GLY A 43 2.48 -14.55 2.61
C GLY A 43 2.67 -15.46 3.83
N LEU A 44 3.69 -15.21 4.64
CA LEU A 44 3.94 -15.91 5.90
C LEU A 44 3.58 -14.99 7.06
N LEU A 45 3.13 -15.56 8.17
CA LEU A 45 2.97 -14.80 9.40
C LEU A 45 4.35 -14.34 9.90
N ASP A 46 4.39 -13.12 10.40
CA ASP A 46 5.57 -12.59 11.10
C ASP A 46 5.93 -13.47 12.28
N ILE A 47 7.20 -13.85 12.41
CA ILE A 47 7.67 -14.79 13.44
C ILE A 47 7.53 -14.20 14.85
N ASP A 48 7.81 -12.89 15.02
CA ASP A 48 7.65 -12.23 16.33
C ASP A 48 6.17 -12.10 16.69
N PHE A 49 5.30 -11.88 15.69
CA PHE A 49 3.85 -11.91 15.89
C PHE A 49 3.35 -13.27 16.39
N ILE A 50 3.89 -14.38 15.84
CA ILE A 50 3.52 -15.73 16.29
C ILE A 50 3.96 -15.97 17.74
N LYS A 51 5.18 -15.55 18.10
CA LYS A 51 5.75 -15.75 19.43
C LYS A 51 5.12 -14.83 20.48
N ASN A 52 4.78 -13.61 20.11
CA ASN A 52 4.36 -12.55 21.02
C ASN A 52 3.09 -11.83 20.54
N PRO A 53 1.95 -12.53 20.31
CA PRO A 53 0.75 -11.92 19.71
C PRO A 53 0.15 -10.80 20.56
N SER A 54 0.37 -10.79 21.88
CA SER A 54 -0.11 -9.76 22.79
C SER A 54 0.56 -8.40 22.56
N LYS A 55 1.83 -8.36 22.17
CA LYS A 55 2.58 -7.15 21.79
C LYS A 55 1.90 -6.41 20.65
N TYR A 56 1.28 -7.13 19.74
CA TYR A 56 0.66 -6.61 18.51
C TYR A 56 -0.81 -6.25 18.65
N ARG A 57 -1.31 -6.15 19.90
CA ARG A 57 -2.67 -5.65 20.18
C ARG A 57 -2.75 -4.13 20.24
N LYS A 58 -1.60 -3.46 20.37
CA LYS A 58 -1.50 -2.00 20.37
C LYS A 58 -0.35 -1.54 19.49
N TYR A 59 -0.53 -0.38 18.90
CA TYR A 59 0.50 0.38 18.19
C TYR A 59 0.52 1.78 18.80
N ASN A 60 1.55 2.09 19.59
CA ASN A 60 1.53 3.23 20.53
C ASN A 60 0.30 3.12 21.47
N ASN A 61 -0.59 4.12 21.50
CA ASN A 61 -1.84 4.08 22.26
C ASN A 61 -3.05 3.62 21.44
N VAL A 62 -2.83 3.19 20.20
CA VAL A 62 -3.88 2.76 19.26
C VAL A 62 -4.24 1.29 19.46
N ASP A 63 -5.50 1.00 19.70
CA ASP A 63 -5.99 -0.37 19.83
C ASP A 63 -6.11 -1.05 18.45
N ILE A 64 -5.58 -2.27 18.32
CA ILE A 64 -5.62 -3.05 17.09
C ILE A 64 -6.56 -4.25 17.27
N ILE A 65 -7.59 -4.30 16.44
CA ILE A 65 -8.52 -5.42 16.34
C ILE A 65 -8.17 -6.24 15.09
N ARG A 66 -7.55 -7.40 15.32
CA ARG A 66 -7.21 -8.31 14.23
C ARG A 66 -8.28 -9.36 14.01
N VAL A 67 -8.50 -9.67 12.73
CA VAL A 67 -9.39 -10.75 12.28
C VAL A 67 -8.58 -11.83 11.57
N PRO A 68 -8.99 -13.11 11.64
CA PRO A 68 -8.34 -14.17 10.91
C PRO A 68 -8.53 -13.99 9.41
N ILE A 69 -7.50 -14.34 8.65
CA ILE A 69 -7.51 -14.31 7.20
C ILE A 69 -6.80 -15.54 6.64
N ILE A 70 -7.13 -15.93 5.43
CA ILE A 70 -6.31 -16.86 4.65
C ILE A 70 -5.04 -16.09 4.25
N LEU A 71 -3.88 -16.64 4.57
CA LEU A 71 -2.61 -15.97 4.29
C LEU A 71 -2.40 -15.79 2.78
N ARG A 72 -1.80 -14.66 2.43
CA ARG A 72 -1.46 -14.33 1.05
C ARG A 72 -0.52 -15.40 0.49
N GLY A 73 -0.81 -15.86 -0.72
CA GLY A 73 0.06 -16.80 -1.42
C GLY A 73 0.66 -16.18 -2.68
N SER A 74 1.54 -16.93 -3.32
CA SER A 74 2.18 -16.52 -4.58
C SER A 74 1.26 -16.59 -5.80
N ASN A 75 0.19 -17.39 -5.75
CA ASN A 75 -0.72 -17.56 -6.86
C ASN A 75 -1.98 -16.68 -6.75
N LYS A 76 -2.63 -16.42 -7.90
CA LYS A 76 -3.81 -15.54 -8.01
C LYS A 76 -5.00 -16.02 -7.15
N ILE A 77 -5.19 -17.34 -7.01
CA ILE A 77 -6.30 -17.92 -6.23
C ILE A 77 -6.09 -17.63 -4.74
N LYS A 78 -4.90 -17.91 -4.21
CA LYS A 78 -4.59 -17.62 -2.80
C LYS A 78 -4.69 -16.13 -2.49
N LEU A 79 -4.28 -15.27 -3.44
CA LEU A 79 -4.44 -13.82 -3.30
C LEU A 79 -5.91 -13.42 -3.23
N LEU A 80 -6.76 -13.97 -4.10
CA LEU A 80 -8.21 -13.73 -4.06
C LEU A 80 -8.83 -14.21 -2.75
N LEU A 81 -8.46 -15.42 -2.30
CA LEU A 81 -8.94 -15.98 -1.03
C LEU A 81 -8.50 -15.13 0.17
N ASN A 82 -7.28 -14.58 0.15
CA ASN A 82 -6.81 -13.64 1.16
C ASN A 82 -7.72 -12.41 1.22
N TYR A 83 -8.06 -11.82 0.09
CA TYR A 83 -8.93 -10.65 0.00
C TYR A 83 -10.37 -10.92 0.47
N VAL A 84 -10.95 -12.02 -0.01
CA VAL A 84 -12.32 -12.42 0.36
C VAL A 84 -12.39 -12.80 1.84
N SER A 85 -11.42 -13.54 2.35
CA SER A 85 -11.41 -13.93 3.77
C SER A 85 -11.29 -12.74 4.71
N PHE A 86 -10.52 -11.69 4.35
CA PHE A 86 -10.50 -10.47 5.13
C PHE A 86 -11.87 -9.79 5.13
N ALA A 87 -12.46 -9.59 3.95
CA ALA A 87 -13.77 -8.95 3.86
C ALA A 87 -14.83 -9.67 4.68
N LEU A 88 -14.88 -11.00 4.64
CA LEU A 88 -15.84 -11.81 5.40
C LEU A 88 -15.56 -11.77 6.90
N SER A 89 -14.31 -12.01 7.33
CA SER A 89 -13.97 -12.04 8.75
C SER A 89 -14.06 -10.66 9.41
N ALA A 90 -13.71 -9.59 8.70
CA ALA A 90 -13.87 -8.23 9.19
C ALA A 90 -15.35 -7.84 9.29
N SER A 91 -16.19 -8.30 8.35
CA SER A 91 -17.64 -8.06 8.38
C SER A 91 -18.39 -8.88 9.43
N THR A 92 -17.82 -9.95 9.93
CA THR A 92 -18.44 -10.84 10.94
C THR A 92 -17.74 -10.71 12.29
N ILE A 93 -16.54 -11.27 12.42
CA ILE A 93 -15.75 -11.28 13.66
C ILE A 93 -15.34 -9.85 14.04
N GLY A 94 -14.95 -9.02 13.06
CA GLY A 94 -14.61 -7.62 13.29
C GLY A 94 -15.77 -6.83 13.86
N VAL A 95 -16.94 -6.92 13.24
CA VAL A 95 -18.17 -6.28 13.72
C VAL A 95 -18.53 -6.75 15.13
N TYR A 96 -18.44 -8.05 15.40
CA TYR A 96 -18.70 -8.59 16.74
C TYR A 96 -17.72 -8.04 17.80
N LYS A 97 -16.43 -7.99 17.49
CA LYS A 97 -15.40 -7.43 18.40
C LYS A 97 -15.62 -5.94 18.67
N LEU A 98 -16.07 -5.19 17.66
CA LEU A 98 -16.30 -3.74 17.73
C LEU A 98 -17.70 -3.37 18.26
N ARG A 99 -18.57 -4.32 18.56
CA ARG A 99 -20.00 -4.05 18.87
C ARG A 99 -20.21 -3.11 20.06
N LYS A 100 -19.32 -3.15 21.07
CA LYS A 100 -19.41 -2.32 22.29
C LYS A 100 -18.68 -0.97 22.17
N LEU A 101 -17.94 -0.74 21.09
CA LEU A 101 -17.23 0.51 20.88
C LEU A 101 -18.08 1.49 20.08
N ASN A 102 -18.03 2.76 20.45
CA ASN A 102 -18.64 3.84 19.67
C ASN A 102 -17.55 4.59 18.92
N PHE A 103 -17.88 4.99 17.71
CA PHE A 103 -17.00 5.74 16.80
C PHE A 103 -17.73 6.99 16.32
N ASP A 104 -16.97 8.01 15.99
CA ASP A 104 -17.46 9.23 15.35
C ASP A 104 -17.32 9.17 13.83
N LEU A 105 -16.36 8.35 13.34
CA LEU A 105 -15.99 8.27 11.93
C LEU A 105 -15.33 6.91 11.63
N ILE A 106 -15.61 6.38 10.43
CA ILE A 106 -14.89 5.24 9.86
C ILE A 106 -14.01 5.76 8.72
N PHE A 107 -12.72 5.49 8.77
CA PHE A 107 -11.76 5.80 7.72
C PHE A 107 -11.27 4.51 7.06
N VAL A 108 -11.45 4.36 5.76
CA VAL A 108 -10.99 3.21 4.99
C VAL A 108 -9.70 3.57 4.27
N PHE A 109 -8.64 2.84 4.55
CA PHE A 109 -7.38 2.91 3.82
C PHE A 109 -7.34 1.76 2.80
N GLU A 110 -7.37 2.11 1.52
CA GLU A 110 -7.52 1.12 0.43
C GLU A 110 -6.29 1.13 -0.50
N PRO A 111 -5.19 0.43 -0.14
CA PRO A 111 -4.05 0.21 -1.03
C PRO A 111 -4.30 -0.91 -2.05
N SER A 112 -5.33 -1.67 -1.90
CA SER A 112 -5.83 -2.89 -2.55
C SER A 112 -6.10 -3.98 -1.49
N PRO A 113 -7.18 -4.72 -1.58
CA PRO A 113 -8.25 -4.71 -2.58
C PRO A 113 -9.42 -3.78 -2.21
N ILE A 114 -10.28 -3.48 -3.17
CA ILE A 114 -11.53 -2.69 -2.95
C ILE A 114 -12.46 -3.32 -1.90
N THR A 115 -12.39 -4.64 -1.71
CA THR A 115 -13.23 -5.38 -0.74
C THR A 115 -13.02 -4.95 0.71
N VAL A 116 -11.95 -4.22 1.03
CA VAL A 116 -11.73 -3.60 2.35
C VAL A 116 -12.85 -2.63 2.73
N GLY A 117 -13.56 -2.09 1.75
CA GLY A 117 -14.72 -1.22 1.97
C GLY A 117 -15.96 -1.94 2.52
N LEU A 118 -16.12 -3.25 2.27
CA LEU A 118 -17.33 -3.99 2.67
C LEU A 118 -17.57 -3.98 4.18
N PRO A 119 -16.60 -4.32 5.06
CA PRO A 119 -16.80 -4.22 6.50
C PRO A 119 -17.08 -2.78 6.96
N ALA A 120 -16.49 -1.77 6.32
CA ALA A 120 -16.75 -0.37 6.65
C ALA A 120 -18.18 0.04 6.35
N ILE A 121 -18.73 -0.35 5.19
CA ILE A 121 -20.13 -0.09 4.81
C ILE A 121 -21.12 -0.80 5.77
N LEU A 122 -20.81 -2.04 6.17
CA LEU A 122 -21.62 -2.75 7.15
C LEU A 122 -21.57 -2.04 8.52
N LEU A 123 -20.37 -1.65 8.98
CA LEU A 123 -20.19 -0.92 10.23
C LEU A 123 -20.88 0.46 10.19
N ARG A 124 -20.82 1.17 9.04
CA ARG A 124 -21.59 2.41 8.83
C ARG A 124 -23.05 2.23 9.12
N LYS A 125 -23.67 1.16 8.59
CA LYS A 125 -25.09 0.87 8.80
C LYS A 125 -25.41 0.57 10.27
N ILE A 126 -24.53 -0.20 10.95
CA ILE A 126 -24.75 -0.61 12.35
C ILE A 126 -24.48 0.54 13.31
N LYS A 127 -23.41 1.30 13.12
CA LYS A 127 -22.94 2.38 14.01
C LYS A 127 -23.55 3.74 13.67
N LYS A 128 -24.14 3.90 12.49
CA LYS A 128 -24.74 5.14 11.98
C LYS A 128 -23.73 6.32 11.96
N VAL A 129 -22.50 6.05 11.54
CA VAL A 129 -21.41 7.02 11.47
C VAL A 129 -20.91 7.17 10.03
N PRO A 130 -20.38 8.35 9.65
CA PRO A 130 -19.88 8.58 8.30
C PRO A 130 -18.67 7.71 7.96
N VAL A 131 -18.48 7.45 6.65
CA VAL A 131 -17.36 6.72 6.09
C VAL A 131 -16.59 7.62 5.13
N ILE A 132 -15.31 7.78 5.39
CA ILE A 132 -14.33 8.34 4.45
C ILE A 132 -13.56 7.19 3.83
N PHE A 133 -13.50 7.14 2.50
CA PHE A 133 -12.80 6.12 1.75
C PHE A 133 -11.60 6.74 1.01
N TRP A 134 -10.39 6.33 1.35
CA TRP A 134 -9.19 6.78 0.65
C TRP A 134 -8.77 5.73 -0.37
N ALA A 135 -9.06 6.01 -1.64
CA ALA A 135 -8.71 5.18 -2.78
C ALA A 135 -7.24 5.43 -3.18
N LEU A 136 -6.43 4.41 -3.00
CA LEU A 136 -5.01 4.37 -3.35
C LEU A 136 -4.76 3.45 -4.55
N ASP A 137 -5.78 2.68 -4.95
CA ASP A 137 -5.79 1.83 -6.13
C ASP A 137 -7.11 2.00 -6.89
N LEU A 138 -7.07 1.94 -8.22
CA LEU A 138 -8.21 2.18 -9.11
C LEU A 138 -8.80 0.86 -9.64
N TRP A 139 -9.58 0.18 -8.82
CA TRP A 139 -10.34 -0.99 -9.25
C TRP A 139 -11.57 -0.59 -10.09
N PRO A 140 -11.91 -1.34 -11.13
CA PRO A 140 -11.23 -2.50 -11.73
C PRO A 140 -10.13 -2.12 -12.74
N ASP A 141 -9.92 -0.83 -13.02
CA ASP A 141 -9.06 -0.35 -14.11
C ASP A 141 -7.62 -0.87 -13.97
N THR A 142 -7.05 -0.86 -12.74
CA THR A 142 -5.72 -1.42 -12.46
C THR A 142 -5.63 -2.91 -12.79
N LEU A 143 -6.65 -3.71 -12.45
CA LEU A 143 -6.65 -5.15 -12.74
C LEU A 143 -6.63 -5.45 -14.23
N ASN A 144 -7.29 -4.60 -15.03
CA ASN A 144 -7.27 -4.67 -16.48
C ASN A 144 -5.90 -4.26 -17.04
N ALA A 145 -5.36 -3.13 -16.57
CA ALA A 145 -4.10 -2.57 -17.05
C ALA A 145 -2.91 -3.53 -16.87
N ILE A 146 -2.81 -4.17 -15.69
CA ILE A 146 -1.73 -5.15 -15.40
C ILE A 146 -2.06 -6.57 -15.91
N GLY A 147 -3.18 -6.75 -16.64
CA GLY A 147 -3.54 -8.00 -17.29
C GLY A 147 -3.93 -9.15 -16.35
N ILE A 148 -4.23 -8.87 -15.07
CA ILE A 148 -4.69 -9.87 -14.10
C ILE A 148 -6.08 -10.38 -14.48
N VAL A 149 -6.99 -9.47 -14.87
CA VAL A 149 -8.35 -9.77 -15.31
C VAL A 149 -8.56 -9.19 -16.70
N LYS A 150 -8.79 -10.05 -17.69
CA LYS A 150 -9.06 -9.66 -19.09
C LYS A 150 -10.54 -9.77 -19.47
N SER A 151 -11.33 -10.53 -18.72
CA SER A 151 -12.75 -10.75 -19.00
C SER A 151 -13.55 -9.48 -18.68
N LYS A 152 -14.18 -8.90 -19.70
CA LYS A 152 -15.08 -7.73 -19.56
C LYS A 152 -16.23 -8.00 -18.59
N PHE A 153 -16.76 -9.23 -18.56
CA PHE A 153 -17.82 -9.61 -17.64
C PHE A 153 -17.36 -9.52 -16.18
N ILE A 154 -16.17 -10.07 -15.88
CA ILE A 154 -15.60 -10.00 -14.52
C ILE A 154 -15.28 -8.56 -14.13
N LEU A 155 -14.68 -7.77 -15.05
CA LEU A 155 -14.41 -6.35 -14.82
C LEU A 155 -15.69 -5.56 -14.52
N ASN A 156 -16.79 -5.84 -15.22
CA ASN A 156 -18.08 -5.21 -14.94
C ASN A 156 -18.65 -5.61 -13.57
N LEU A 157 -18.53 -6.86 -13.15
CA LEU A 157 -18.93 -7.30 -11.81
C LEU A 157 -18.13 -6.57 -10.72
N ILE A 158 -16.80 -6.47 -10.91
CA ILE A 158 -15.94 -5.74 -9.97
C ILE A 158 -16.30 -4.24 -9.99
N GLY A 159 -16.56 -3.65 -11.16
CA GLY A 159 -17.03 -2.27 -11.29
C GLY A 159 -18.35 -2.03 -10.56
N GLY A 160 -19.28 -2.99 -10.60
CA GLY A 160 -20.51 -2.97 -9.81
C GLY A 160 -20.25 -2.98 -8.30
N LEU A 161 -19.28 -3.78 -7.85
CA LEU A 161 -18.85 -3.79 -6.44
C LEU A 161 -18.20 -2.46 -6.03
N VAL A 162 -17.34 -1.88 -6.88
CA VAL A 162 -16.75 -0.55 -6.65
C VAL A 162 -17.85 0.50 -6.52
N SER A 163 -18.80 0.54 -7.46
CA SER A 163 -19.94 1.44 -7.41
C SER A 163 -20.78 1.25 -6.15
N PHE A 164 -21.02 0.00 -5.75
CA PHE A 164 -21.76 -0.31 -4.51
C PHE A 164 -21.06 0.28 -3.28
N ILE A 165 -19.73 0.18 -3.18
CA ILE A 165 -18.96 0.69 -2.06
C ILE A 165 -18.91 2.21 -2.10
N TYR A 166 -18.48 2.80 -3.24
CA TYR A 166 -18.31 4.24 -3.37
C TYR A 166 -19.61 5.02 -3.09
N ASN A 167 -20.75 4.56 -3.64
CA ASN A 167 -22.04 5.22 -3.44
C ASN A 167 -22.58 5.12 -2.01
N ARG A 168 -21.92 4.38 -1.11
CA ARG A 168 -22.24 4.26 0.31
C ARG A 168 -21.23 4.94 1.24
N CYS A 169 -20.21 5.55 0.69
CA CYS A 169 -19.29 6.41 1.43
C CYS A 169 -19.85 7.84 1.52
N ASP A 170 -19.44 8.60 2.51
CA ASP A 170 -19.84 10.01 2.68
C ASP A 170 -18.81 10.96 2.05
N LEU A 171 -17.58 10.50 1.91
CA LEU A 171 -16.48 11.20 1.24
C LEU A 171 -15.54 10.16 0.61
N ILE A 172 -15.12 10.40 -0.63
CA ILE A 172 -14.08 9.62 -1.30
C ILE A 172 -12.86 10.52 -1.51
N LEU A 173 -11.69 10.01 -1.15
CA LEU A 173 -10.41 10.68 -1.29
C LEU A 173 -9.60 9.96 -2.35
N GLY A 174 -9.12 10.69 -3.36
CA GLY A 174 -8.21 10.17 -4.38
C GLY A 174 -6.79 10.69 -4.16
N GLN A 175 -5.81 9.80 -4.18
CA GLN A 175 -4.40 10.16 -3.94
C GLN A 175 -3.76 11.01 -5.04
N SER A 176 -4.35 11.04 -6.23
CA SER A 176 -3.90 11.85 -7.36
C SER A 176 -5.08 12.56 -7.99
N LYS A 177 -4.84 13.74 -8.58
CA LYS A 177 -5.87 14.46 -9.33
C LYS A 177 -6.39 13.63 -10.51
N SER A 178 -5.54 12.82 -11.13
CA SER A 178 -5.93 11.90 -12.21
C SER A 178 -6.84 10.76 -11.74
N PHE A 179 -6.89 10.44 -10.44
CA PHE A 179 -7.80 9.44 -9.89
C PHE A 179 -9.26 9.92 -9.87
N LEU A 180 -9.49 11.22 -9.74
CA LEU A 180 -10.84 11.78 -9.54
C LEU A 180 -11.82 11.43 -10.68
N PRO A 181 -11.46 11.56 -11.98
CA PRO A 181 -12.33 11.13 -13.07
C PRO A 181 -12.62 9.62 -13.07
N HIS A 182 -11.63 8.79 -12.69
CA HIS A 182 -11.81 7.33 -12.61
C HIS A 182 -12.75 6.95 -11.45
N ILE A 183 -12.62 7.59 -10.29
CA ILE A 183 -13.53 7.41 -9.16
C ILE A 183 -14.95 7.84 -9.56
N GLN A 184 -15.08 9.00 -10.24
CA GLN A 184 -16.36 9.54 -10.70
C GLN A 184 -17.10 8.57 -11.66
N LYS A 185 -16.37 7.81 -12.48
CA LYS A 185 -16.95 6.81 -13.38
C LYS A 185 -17.77 5.73 -12.65
N TYR A 186 -17.37 5.41 -11.42
CA TYR A 186 -18.01 4.37 -10.59
C TYR A 186 -18.86 4.94 -9.44
N SER A 187 -18.98 6.27 -9.35
CA SER A 187 -19.67 6.93 -8.25
C SER A 187 -20.58 8.05 -8.74
N ASN A 188 -21.82 8.05 -8.29
CA ASN A 188 -22.74 9.19 -8.43
C ASN A 188 -22.49 10.26 -7.35
N HIS A 189 -21.40 10.14 -6.61
CA HIS A 189 -21.09 10.94 -5.45
C HIS A 189 -20.47 12.28 -5.84
N SER A 190 -21.01 13.39 -5.32
CA SER A 190 -20.45 14.73 -5.53
C SER A 190 -19.26 15.04 -4.62
N ASN A 191 -19.10 14.26 -3.53
CA ASN A 191 -18.09 14.52 -2.51
C ASN A 191 -16.83 13.66 -2.74
N ILE A 192 -16.10 13.96 -3.81
CA ILE A 192 -14.81 13.35 -4.15
C ILE A 192 -13.75 14.44 -4.06
N LYS A 193 -12.67 14.20 -3.30
CA LYS A 193 -11.62 15.19 -3.07
C LYS A 193 -10.23 14.62 -3.33
N TYR A 194 -9.34 15.48 -3.78
CA TYR A 194 -7.92 15.18 -3.87
C TYR A 194 -7.30 15.17 -2.48
N PHE A 195 -6.65 14.09 -2.13
CA PHE A 195 -5.92 13.92 -0.88
C PHE A 195 -4.64 13.12 -1.16
N PRO A 196 -3.52 13.82 -1.41
CA PRO A 196 -2.26 13.16 -1.78
C PRO A 196 -1.65 12.39 -0.62
N GLY A 197 -0.87 11.36 -0.96
CA GLY A 197 0.07 10.79 -0.02
C GLY A 197 1.18 11.81 0.30
N TRP A 198 1.70 11.73 1.51
CA TRP A 198 2.83 12.56 1.98
C TRP A 198 4.07 11.68 2.19
N ALA A 199 5.23 12.30 2.29
CA ALA A 199 6.43 11.64 2.78
C ALA A 199 6.35 11.52 4.31
N GLU A 200 6.77 10.39 4.85
CA GLU A 200 6.87 10.17 6.29
C GLU A 200 7.98 11.06 6.88
N SER A 201 7.86 11.38 8.19
CA SER A 201 8.79 12.27 8.88
C SER A 201 10.26 11.83 8.80
N VAL A 202 10.51 10.54 8.62
CA VAL A 202 11.87 10.00 8.44
C VAL A 202 12.59 10.62 7.22
N PHE A 203 11.85 11.13 6.24
CA PHE A 203 12.41 11.77 5.05
C PHE A 203 12.69 13.27 5.24
N SER A 204 12.30 13.88 6.37
CA SER A 204 12.65 15.28 6.66
C SER A 204 14.14 15.50 6.86
N ASP A 205 14.90 14.45 7.17
CA ASP A 205 16.34 14.50 7.37
C ASP A 205 17.14 14.33 6.06
N ILE A 206 16.45 14.25 4.91
CA ILE A 206 17.11 14.31 3.60
C ILE A 206 17.69 15.71 3.44
N LYS A 207 19.01 15.78 3.27
CA LYS A 207 19.73 17.05 3.14
C LYS A 207 19.31 17.78 1.88
N ASP A 208 19.17 19.11 1.97
CA ASP A 208 18.99 19.98 0.81
C ASP A 208 20.08 19.73 -0.24
N GLU A 209 19.72 19.88 -1.51
CA GLU A 209 20.62 19.74 -2.68
C GLU A 209 21.93 20.55 -2.55
N ASN A 210 21.90 21.68 -1.80
CA ASN A 210 23.06 22.52 -1.50
C ASN A 210 24.12 21.86 -0.62
N SER A 211 23.84 20.68 -0.04
CA SER A 211 24.79 19.92 0.80
C SER A 211 25.48 18.77 0.05
N LEU A 212 25.11 18.52 -1.21
CA LEU A 212 25.81 17.55 -2.06
C LEU A 212 27.11 18.18 -2.59
N PRO A 213 28.22 17.44 -2.63
CA PRO A 213 29.45 17.96 -3.23
C PRO A 213 29.22 18.22 -4.71
N HIS A 214 29.32 19.51 -5.12
CA HIS A 214 29.17 19.97 -6.51
C HIS A 214 30.16 19.32 -7.51
N ASN A 215 31.05 18.44 -7.07
CA ASN A 215 32.03 17.73 -7.87
C ASN A 215 31.77 16.22 -8.03
N LYS A 216 30.51 15.79 -7.91
CA LYS A 216 30.16 14.40 -8.14
C LYS A 216 30.36 14.08 -9.64
N LYS A 217 31.25 13.11 -9.94
CA LYS A 217 31.52 12.67 -11.33
C LYS A 217 30.48 11.67 -11.85
N SER A 218 29.65 11.11 -11.00
CA SER A 218 28.62 10.13 -11.34
C SER A 218 27.22 10.71 -11.20
N PHE A 219 26.32 10.28 -12.06
CA PHE A 219 24.89 10.54 -11.98
C PHE A 219 24.21 9.27 -11.44
N ASP A 220 23.71 9.32 -10.21
CA ASP A 220 23.17 8.16 -9.50
C ASP A 220 21.64 8.16 -9.53
N ILE A 221 21.08 7.19 -10.22
CA ILE A 221 19.65 6.96 -10.30
C ILE A 221 19.25 5.89 -9.29
N ILE A 222 18.24 6.18 -8.48
CA ILE A 222 17.76 5.23 -7.48
C ILE A 222 16.31 4.80 -7.75
N PHE A 223 16.04 3.51 -7.57
CA PHE A 223 14.70 2.96 -7.40
C PHE A 223 14.58 2.40 -6.00
N THR A 224 13.49 2.74 -5.29
CA THR A 224 13.15 2.14 -3.99
C THR A 224 11.73 1.60 -4.02
N GLY A 225 11.55 0.30 -3.75
CA GLY A 225 10.21 -0.26 -3.74
C GLY A 225 10.12 -1.77 -3.96
N ASN A 226 8.91 -2.21 -4.30
CA ASN A 226 8.66 -3.61 -4.62
C ASN A 226 9.14 -3.94 -6.04
N ILE A 227 9.92 -5.00 -6.19
CA ILE A 227 10.38 -5.50 -7.50
C ILE A 227 9.32 -6.46 -8.05
N GLY A 228 8.34 -5.90 -8.77
CA GLY A 228 7.18 -6.63 -9.27
C GLY A 228 6.73 -6.16 -10.65
N ASP A 229 5.68 -6.80 -11.20
CA ASP A 229 5.24 -6.55 -12.59
C ASP A 229 4.73 -5.13 -12.83
N ALA A 230 4.18 -4.47 -11.81
CA ALA A 230 3.64 -3.12 -11.95
C ALA A 230 4.72 -2.04 -12.13
N GLN A 231 5.98 -2.36 -11.89
CA GLN A 231 7.12 -1.44 -11.98
C GLN A 231 7.82 -1.47 -13.34
N ASP A 232 7.37 -2.33 -14.25
CA ASP A 232 7.88 -2.46 -15.62
C ASP A 232 9.43 -2.49 -15.72
N PHE A 233 10.07 -3.33 -14.93
CA PHE A 233 11.53 -3.50 -14.96
C PHE A 233 12.10 -3.85 -16.33
N PRO A 234 11.40 -4.53 -17.26
CA PRO A 234 11.86 -4.66 -18.63
C PRO A 234 12.19 -3.32 -19.28
N SER A 235 11.35 -2.30 -19.15
CA SER A 235 11.61 -0.95 -19.69
C SER A 235 12.76 -0.26 -18.96
N VAL A 236 12.88 -0.45 -17.65
CA VAL A 236 14.03 0.06 -16.87
C VAL A 236 15.34 -0.55 -17.36
N LEU A 237 15.39 -1.88 -17.54
CA LEU A 237 16.58 -2.56 -18.05
C LEU A 237 16.95 -2.12 -19.47
N ASN A 238 15.97 -1.89 -20.34
CA ASN A 238 16.20 -1.34 -21.67
C ASN A 238 16.85 0.05 -21.62
N ALA A 239 16.39 0.92 -20.71
CA ALA A 239 16.99 2.23 -20.50
C ALA A 239 18.43 2.13 -19.99
N ILE A 240 18.70 1.25 -19.03
CA ILE A 240 20.05 0.99 -18.52
C ILE A 240 20.96 0.50 -19.64
N GLU A 241 20.48 -0.41 -20.47
CA GLU A 241 21.24 -0.98 -21.59
C GLU A 241 21.61 0.08 -22.64
N LEU A 242 20.72 1.02 -22.93
CA LEU A 242 21.00 2.14 -23.82
C LEU A 242 22.06 3.09 -23.25
N LEU A 243 22.13 3.22 -21.94
CA LEU A 243 23.01 4.15 -21.24
C LEU A 243 24.31 3.50 -20.71
N LYS A 244 24.48 2.18 -20.86
CA LYS A 244 25.60 1.45 -20.26
C LYS A 244 26.98 1.87 -20.76
N ALA A 245 27.06 2.54 -21.91
CA ALA A 245 28.33 3.06 -22.45
C ALA A 245 28.83 4.29 -21.68
N ASP A 246 27.94 4.99 -20.97
CA ASP A 246 28.29 6.11 -20.09
C ASP A 246 28.60 5.58 -18.68
N SER A 247 29.88 5.43 -18.37
CA SER A 247 30.32 4.96 -17.04
C SER A 247 30.03 5.92 -15.89
N ASN A 248 29.54 7.13 -16.17
CA ASN A 248 29.16 8.09 -15.14
C ASN A 248 27.76 7.88 -14.65
N ILE A 249 26.92 7.05 -15.32
CA ILE A 249 25.55 6.77 -14.90
C ILE A 249 25.51 5.45 -14.13
N HIS A 250 25.05 5.49 -12.88
CA HIS A 250 24.90 4.32 -12.04
C HIS A 250 23.47 4.18 -11.51
N TRP A 251 22.98 2.93 -11.47
CA TRP A 251 21.62 2.60 -11.02
C TRP A 251 21.67 1.81 -9.73
N THR A 252 20.96 2.28 -8.69
CA THR A 252 20.81 1.54 -7.44
C THR A 252 19.36 1.12 -7.26
N ILE A 253 19.12 -0.18 -7.15
CA ILE A 253 17.78 -0.75 -6.94
C ILE A 253 17.70 -1.26 -5.51
N VAL A 254 16.85 -0.61 -4.70
CA VAL A 254 16.61 -0.93 -3.28
C VAL A 254 15.24 -1.53 -3.13
N GLY A 255 15.16 -2.80 -2.75
CA GLY A 255 13.88 -3.47 -2.59
C GLY A 255 13.96 -4.98 -2.65
N ASN A 256 12.79 -5.59 -2.68
CA ASN A 256 12.61 -7.01 -2.90
C ASN A 256 11.25 -7.22 -3.59
N GLY A 257 11.03 -8.38 -4.16
CA GLY A 257 9.78 -8.71 -4.82
C GLY A 257 9.86 -9.99 -5.64
N ARG A 258 8.74 -10.40 -6.21
CA ARG A 258 8.66 -11.67 -6.95
C ARG A 258 9.49 -11.71 -8.22
N LEU A 259 9.87 -10.57 -8.78
CA LEU A 259 10.72 -10.48 -9.97
C LEU A 259 12.21 -10.33 -9.64
N LEU A 260 12.63 -10.36 -8.37
CA LEU A 260 14.04 -10.14 -8.00
C LEU A 260 14.96 -11.14 -8.71
N SER A 261 14.69 -12.45 -8.63
CA SER A 261 15.54 -13.47 -9.26
C SER A 261 15.57 -13.36 -10.79
N TRP A 262 14.46 -12.95 -11.41
CA TRP A 262 14.42 -12.64 -12.83
C TRP A 262 15.30 -11.44 -13.14
N LEU A 263 15.21 -10.37 -12.34
CA LEU A 263 16.00 -9.14 -12.50
C LEU A 263 17.50 -9.41 -12.35
N GLU A 264 17.90 -10.21 -11.36
CA GLU A 264 19.29 -10.66 -11.17
C GLU A 264 19.83 -11.36 -12.42
N ASN A 265 19.06 -12.29 -12.98
CA ASN A 265 19.44 -13.01 -14.20
C ASN A 265 19.55 -12.09 -15.43
N GLU A 266 18.59 -11.17 -15.62
CA GLU A 266 18.60 -10.23 -16.74
C GLU A 266 19.80 -9.27 -16.69
N ILE A 267 20.19 -8.79 -15.50
CA ILE A 267 21.38 -7.95 -15.31
C ILE A 267 22.64 -8.68 -15.80
N VAL A 268 22.77 -9.96 -15.51
CA VAL A 268 23.88 -10.79 -15.97
C VAL A 268 23.83 -11.01 -17.48
N ILE A 269 22.67 -11.45 -18.02
CA ILE A 269 22.48 -11.75 -19.45
C ILE A 269 22.77 -10.52 -20.32
N ARG A 270 22.33 -9.33 -19.88
CA ARG A 270 22.52 -8.06 -20.61
C ARG A 270 23.87 -7.40 -20.35
N ASN A 271 24.73 -8.02 -19.52
CA ASN A 271 26.03 -7.47 -19.13
C ASN A 271 25.94 -6.05 -18.52
N LEU A 272 25.06 -5.91 -17.49
CA LEU A 272 24.77 -4.65 -16.80
C LEU A 272 25.35 -4.58 -15.37
N ILE A 273 26.17 -5.55 -14.95
CA ILE A 273 26.72 -5.67 -13.58
C ILE A 273 27.50 -4.40 -13.19
N GLY A 274 28.19 -3.76 -14.13
CA GLY A 274 28.94 -2.53 -13.88
C GLY A 274 28.08 -1.27 -13.72
N SER A 275 26.82 -1.29 -14.21
CA SER A 275 25.93 -0.14 -14.22
C SER A 275 24.83 -0.23 -13.15
N VAL A 276 24.60 -1.42 -12.55
CA VAL A 276 23.49 -1.67 -11.64
C VAL A 276 23.96 -2.27 -10.33
N THR A 277 23.53 -1.69 -9.22
CA THR A 277 23.67 -2.27 -7.87
C THR A 277 22.29 -2.71 -7.34
N LEU A 278 22.15 -3.98 -7.00
CA LEU A 278 21.00 -4.49 -6.26
C LEU A 278 21.32 -4.42 -4.76
N ALA A 279 20.75 -3.44 -4.06
CA ALA A 279 21.03 -3.21 -2.64
C ALA A 279 20.20 -4.09 -1.69
N GLY A 280 19.18 -4.82 -2.23
CA GLY A 280 18.29 -5.61 -1.41
C GLY A 280 17.27 -4.77 -0.62
N ARG A 281 16.52 -5.43 0.28
CA ARG A 281 15.51 -4.77 1.10
C ARG A 281 16.16 -4.13 2.33
N HIS A 282 15.83 -2.86 2.57
CA HIS A 282 16.22 -2.12 3.76
C HIS A 282 14.98 -1.58 4.50
N PRO A 283 15.07 -1.37 5.82
CA PRO A 283 14.00 -0.72 6.59
C PRO A 283 13.89 0.76 6.23
N ILE A 284 12.70 1.34 6.44
CA ILE A 284 12.36 2.71 6.02
C ILE A 284 13.33 3.77 6.58
N ASN A 285 13.83 3.58 7.80
CA ASN A 285 14.79 4.50 8.43
C ASN A 285 16.17 4.55 7.75
N LYS A 286 16.47 3.62 6.83
CA LYS A 286 17.67 3.65 5.99
C LYS A 286 17.46 4.34 4.64
N MET A 287 16.22 4.62 4.26
CA MET A 287 15.91 5.23 2.97
C MET A 287 16.54 6.61 2.78
N PRO A 288 16.58 7.54 3.78
CA PRO A 288 17.27 8.82 3.62
C PRO A 288 18.73 8.68 3.16
N TYR A 289 19.44 7.66 3.64
CA TYR A 289 20.81 7.39 3.20
C TYR A 289 20.90 7.10 1.70
N PHE A 290 19.95 6.34 1.15
CA PHE A 290 19.92 6.02 -0.27
C PHE A 290 19.52 7.24 -1.10
N PHE A 291 18.47 7.96 -0.69
CA PHE A 291 18.02 9.16 -1.39
C PHE A 291 19.07 10.28 -1.41
N ASN A 292 19.85 10.42 -0.32
CA ASN A 292 20.95 11.40 -0.26
C ASN A 292 22.12 11.08 -1.20
N LYS A 293 22.16 9.91 -1.81
CA LYS A 293 23.16 9.52 -2.80
C LYS A 293 22.70 9.68 -4.23
N ALA A 294 21.40 9.80 -4.45
CA ALA A 294 20.80 9.96 -5.77
C ALA A 294 20.78 11.43 -6.22
N ASP A 295 20.72 11.62 -7.54
CA ASP A 295 20.59 12.93 -8.21
C ASP A 295 19.15 13.22 -8.67
#